data_0be6cd8547533f7b526d10984c86b9e2
#
_entry.id   0be6cd8547533f7b526d10984c86b9e2
#
_cell.length_a   1.000
_cell.length_b   1.000
_cell.length_c   1.000
_cell.angle_alpha   90.00
_cell.angle_beta   90.00
_cell.angle_gamma   90.00
#
_symmetry.space_group_name_H-M   'P 1'
#
loop_
_entity.id
_entity.type
_entity.pdbx_description
1 polymer ?
#
loop_
_entity_poly.entity_id
_entity_poly.type
_entity_poly.pdbx_seq_one_letter_code
_entity_poly.pdbx_strand_id
1 'polypeptide(L)'
;MLINKLLLKLNKQERKAIKEFKIRLRKELGEQVVEIKLFGSKARGDSHEESDIDILVVLRADSEENKDKIFDIVQNILLEYEVLLSPIIFNKQEYDSLNSIPTIFMQNIKFEGVRI
;
A
#
# COMPACT_ATOMS: atom_id res chain seq x y z
N MET A 1 -13.91 -12.44 7.36
CA MET A 1 -13.85 -11.13 6.72
C MET A 1 -12.95 -11.16 5.50
N LEU A 2 -13.28 -10.36 4.48
CA LEU A 2 -12.53 -10.35 3.22
C LEU A 2 -11.07 -9.98 3.40
N ILE A 3 -10.78 -9.01 4.27
CA ILE A 3 -9.40 -8.58 4.56
C ILE A 3 -8.54 -9.75 5.03
N ASN A 4 -9.05 -10.53 5.99
CA ASN A 4 -8.31 -11.67 6.52
C ASN A 4 -8.09 -12.74 5.45
N LYS A 5 -9.08 -12.94 4.59
CA LYS A 5 -8.99 -13.92 3.51
C LYS A 5 -7.89 -13.54 2.50
N LEU A 6 -7.80 -12.26 2.16
CA LEU A 6 -6.76 -11.79 1.24
C LEU A 6 -5.38 -11.84 1.88
N LEU A 7 -5.27 -11.47 3.15
CA LEU A 7 -4.00 -11.53 3.86
C LEU A 7 -3.49 -12.96 4.01
N LEU A 8 -4.38 -13.96 4.05
CA LEU A 8 -3.99 -15.36 4.11
C LEU A 8 -3.27 -15.83 2.86
N LYS A 9 -3.44 -15.15 1.73
CA LYS A 9 -2.75 -15.48 0.49
C LYS A 9 -1.31 -15.00 0.45
N LEU A 10 -0.92 -14.16 1.40
CA LEU A 10 0.45 -13.68 1.53
C LEU A 10 1.23 -14.65 2.41
N ASN A 11 2.51 -14.82 2.10
CA ASN A 11 3.35 -15.64 2.96
C ASN A 11 3.65 -14.90 4.28
N LYS A 12 4.25 -15.62 5.22
CA LYS A 12 4.52 -15.08 6.55
C LYS A 12 5.40 -13.83 6.52
N GLN A 13 6.42 -13.84 5.67
CA GLN A 13 7.36 -12.73 5.54
C GLN A 13 6.67 -11.50 4.96
N GLU A 14 5.83 -11.70 3.96
CA GLU A 14 5.08 -10.62 3.33
C GLU A 14 4.11 -9.97 4.32
N ARG A 15 3.42 -10.78 5.11
CA ARG A 15 2.51 -10.26 6.13
C ARG A 15 3.24 -9.44 7.19
N LYS A 16 4.42 -9.90 7.60
CA LYS A 16 5.25 -9.14 8.56
C LYS A 16 5.71 -7.82 7.97
N ALA A 17 6.13 -7.83 6.71
CA ALA A 17 6.60 -6.62 6.03
C ALA A 17 5.48 -5.58 5.93
N ILE A 18 4.29 -6.01 5.53
CA ILE A 18 3.13 -5.11 5.41
C ILE A 18 2.76 -4.53 6.77
N LYS A 19 2.72 -5.35 7.80
CA LYS A 19 2.42 -4.89 9.15
C LYS A 19 3.45 -3.85 9.62
N GLU A 20 4.71 -4.12 9.39
CA GLU A 20 5.78 -3.21 9.80
C GLU A 20 5.74 -1.91 9.00
N PHE A 21 5.46 -1.99 7.71
CA PHE A 21 5.28 -0.80 6.88
C PHE A 21 4.18 0.11 7.45
N LYS A 22 3.05 -0.49 7.77
CA LYS A 22 1.92 0.24 8.33
C LYS A 22 2.28 0.92 9.65
N ILE A 23 2.97 0.20 10.54
CA ILE A 23 3.39 0.72 11.84
C ILE A 23 4.34 1.90 11.65
N ARG A 24 5.37 1.74 10.84
CA ARG A 24 6.37 2.78 10.60
C ARG A 24 5.79 4.00 9.89
N LEU A 25 4.89 3.75 8.93
CA LEU A 25 4.23 4.82 8.20
C LEU A 25 3.41 5.71 9.14
N ARG A 26 2.62 5.09 10.01
CA ARG A 26 1.82 5.84 10.97
C ARG A 26 2.68 6.54 12.02
N LYS A 27 3.80 5.95 12.39
CA LYS A 27 4.75 6.56 13.33
C LYS A 27 5.41 7.79 12.73
N GLU A 28 5.84 7.70 11.46
CA GLU A 28 6.58 8.78 10.80
C GLU A 28 5.67 9.89 10.27
N LEU A 29 4.51 9.54 9.75
CA LEU A 29 3.61 10.49 9.10
C LEU A 29 2.33 10.78 9.88
N GLY A 30 1.96 9.90 10.81
CA GLY A 30 0.82 10.14 11.71
C GLY A 30 -0.47 10.47 10.98
N GLU A 31 -1.03 11.65 11.31
CA GLU A 31 -2.29 12.10 10.75
C GLU A 31 -2.24 12.42 9.26
N GLN A 32 -1.05 12.49 8.67
CA GLN A 32 -0.93 12.68 7.23
C GLN A 32 -1.46 11.46 6.46
N VAL A 33 -1.46 10.29 7.07
CA VAL A 33 -1.93 9.06 6.42
C VAL A 33 -3.45 9.01 6.50
N VAL A 34 -4.10 9.13 5.34
CA VAL A 34 -5.56 9.08 5.23
C VAL A 34 -6.03 7.64 5.04
N GLU A 35 -5.34 6.90 4.16
CA GLU A 35 -5.76 5.54 3.81
C GLU A 35 -4.57 4.75 3.29
N ILE A 36 -4.58 3.46 3.55
CA ILE A 36 -3.61 2.50 3.04
C ILE A 36 -4.39 1.32 2.47
N LYS A 37 -4.13 0.96 1.21
CA LYS A 37 -4.78 -0.19 0.58
C LYS A 37 -3.75 -1.11 -0.04
N LEU A 38 -3.99 -2.40 0.10
CA LEU A 38 -3.24 -3.43 -0.61
C LEU A 38 -4.00 -3.74 -1.90
N PHE A 39 -3.30 -3.77 -3.04
CA PHE A 39 -3.96 -4.08 -4.30
C PHE A 39 -3.00 -4.76 -5.26
N GLY A 40 -3.45 -4.97 -6.51
CA GLY A 40 -2.64 -5.62 -7.53
C GLY A 40 -2.74 -7.14 -7.47
N SER A 41 -1.76 -7.82 -8.01
CA SER A 41 -1.77 -9.28 -8.12
C SER A 41 -1.76 -9.98 -6.76
N LYS A 42 -1.11 -9.39 -5.76
CA LYS A 42 -1.13 -9.95 -4.39
C LYS A 42 -2.52 -9.90 -3.79
N ALA A 43 -3.27 -8.82 -4.02
CA ALA A 43 -4.64 -8.72 -3.54
C ALA A 43 -5.55 -9.73 -4.24
N ARG A 44 -5.31 -10.00 -5.53
CA ARG A 44 -6.06 -11.03 -6.27
C ARG A 44 -5.64 -12.44 -5.91
N GLY A 45 -4.41 -12.60 -5.41
CA GLY A 45 -3.88 -13.91 -5.05
C GLY A 45 -3.37 -14.72 -6.23
N ASP A 46 -3.11 -14.09 -7.37
CA ASP A 46 -2.61 -14.74 -8.57
C ASP A 46 -1.16 -14.37 -8.88
N SER A 47 -0.45 -13.78 -7.93
CA SER A 47 0.93 -13.35 -8.12
C SER A 47 1.91 -14.48 -7.85
N HIS A 48 3.12 -14.32 -8.40
CA HIS A 48 4.26 -15.16 -8.06
C HIS A 48 4.90 -14.68 -6.75
N GLU A 49 5.68 -15.53 -6.10
CA GLU A 49 6.33 -15.21 -4.83
C GLU A 49 7.24 -13.97 -4.90
N GLU A 50 7.87 -13.75 -6.05
CA GLU A 50 8.79 -12.64 -6.25
C GLU A 50 8.12 -11.36 -6.72
N SER A 51 6.81 -11.37 -6.86
CA SER A 51 6.08 -10.19 -7.31
C SER A 51 6.09 -9.09 -6.25
N ASP A 52 6.22 -7.85 -6.70
CA ASP A 52 6.12 -6.69 -5.82
C ASP A 52 4.73 -6.64 -5.19
N ILE A 53 4.68 -6.14 -3.97
CA ILE A 53 3.40 -5.90 -3.29
C ILE A 53 3.01 -4.46 -3.53
N ASP A 54 1.92 -4.24 -4.26
CA ASP A 54 1.42 -2.91 -4.57
C ASP A 54 0.64 -2.36 -3.39
N ILE A 55 1.06 -1.20 -2.89
CA ILE A 55 0.40 -0.54 -1.77
C ILE A 55 0.04 0.88 -2.16
N LEU A 56 -1.24 1.20 -2.05
CA LEU A 56 -1.72 2.57 -2.25
C LEU A 56 -1.66 3.30 -0.92
N VAL A 57 -1.05 4.48 -0.92
CA VAL A 57 -0.99 5.35 0.25
C VAL A 57 -1.61 6.69 -0.11
N VAL A 58 -2.64 7.08 0.61
CA VAL A 58 -3.27 8.39 0.45
C VAL A 58 -2.85 9.27 1.61
N LEU A 59 -2.27 10.42 1.29
CA LEU A 59 -1.79 11.38 2.26
C LEU A 59 -2.62 12.67 2.19
N ARG A 60 -2.69 13.39 3.31
CA ARG A 60 -3.29 14.73 3.30
C ARG A 60 -2.48 15.67 2.42
N ALA A 61 -1.15 15.58 2.52
CA ALA A 61 -0.23 16.34 1.69
C ALA A 61 0.89 15.43 1.22
N ASP A 62 1.14 15.40 -0.09
CA ASP A 62 2.15 14.55 -0.70
C ASP A 62 3.45 15.32 -0.98
N SER A 63 3.95 16.04 0.02
CA SER A 63 5.21 16.77 -0.10
C SER A 63 6.37 15.82 -0.40
N GLU A 64 7.44 16.38 -0.97
CA GLU A 64 8.65 15.59 -1.24
C GLU A 64 9.20 14.98 0.05
N GLU A 65 9.12 15.71 1.17
CA GLU A 65 9.54 15.21 2.47
C GLU A 65 8.76 13.96 2.87
N ASN A 66 7.43 14.00 2.71
CA ASN A 66 6.58 12.85 3.05
C ASN A 66 6.86 11.66 2.13
N LYS A 67 7.04 11.90 0.84
CA LYS A 67 7.37 10.84 -0.10
C LYS A 67 8.72 10.21 0.21
N ASP A 68 9.72 11.02 0.55
CA ASP A 68 11.05 10.52 0.91
C ASP A 68 10.98 9.62 2.14
N LYS A 69 10.17 9.97 3.13
CA LYS A 69 9.97 9.13 4.32
C LYS A 69 9.37 7.78 3.95
N ILE A 70 8.40 7.78 3.05
CA ILE A 70 7.77 6.52 2.59
C ILE A 70 8.77 5.64 1.87
N PHE A 71 9.57 6.21 0.97
CA PHE A 71 10.57 5.43 0.23
C PHE A 71 11.69 4.92 1.15
N ASP A 72 12.08 5.69 2.16
CA ASP A 72 13.04 5.21 3.17
C ASP A 72 12.48 4.01 3.92
N ILE A 73 11.20 4.04 4.30
CA ILE A 73 10.56 2.92 4.98
C ILE A 73 10.54 1.69 4.08
N VAL A 74 10.18 1.87 2.81
CA VAL A 74 10.14 0.78 1.82
C VAL A 74 11.52 0.15 1.68
N GLN A 75 12.57 0.96 1.59
CA GLN A 75 13.94 0.47 1.43
C GLN A 75 14.39 -0.30 2.66
N ASN A 76 14.09 0.20 3.85
CA ASN A 76 14.46 -0.48 5.09
C ASN A 76 13.72 -1.82 5.23
N ILE A 77 12.46 -1.87 4.83
CA ILE A 77 11.69 -3.12 4.85
C ILE A 77 12.28 -4.14 3.87
N LEU A 78 12.68 -3.68 2.68
CA LEU A 78 13.35 -4.56 1.72
C LEU A 78 14.61 -5.18 2.33
N LEU A 79 15.42 -4.37 3.01
CA LEU A 79 16.65 -4.85 3.61
C LEU A 79 16.41 -5.79 4.79
N GLU A 80 15.37 -5.54 5.59
CA GLU A 80 15.11 -6.32 6.80
C GLU A 80 14.29 -7.57 6.54
N TYR A 81 13.33 -7.50 5.63
CA TYR A 81 12.36 -8.59 5.40
C TYR A 81 12.51 -9.26 4.05
N GLU A 82 13.35 -8.70 3.18
CA GLU A 82 13.51 -9.19 1.80
C GLU A 82 12.20 -9.17 1.02
N VAL A 83 11.35 -8.18 1.32
CA VAL A 83 10.07 -7.99 0.65
C VAL A 83 10.07 -6.61 0.00
N LEU A 84 9.80 -6.57 -1.30
CA LEU A 84 9.74 -5.33 -2.05
C LEU A 84 8.29 -4.83 -2.08
N LEU A 85 8.09 -3.66 -1.48
CA LEU A 85 6.82 -2.95 -1.51
C LEU A 85 6.88 -1.88 -2.59
N SER A 86 5.81 -1.78 -3.38
CA SER A 86 5.69 -0.79 -4.44
C SER A 86 4.62 0.23 -4.06
N PRO A 87 4.99 1.36 -3.45
CA PRO A 87 4.01 2.34 -3.00
C PRO A 87 3.54 3.22 -4.15
N ILE A 88 2.23 3.45 -4.21
CA ILE A 88 1.63 4.43 -5.10
C ILE A 88 1.02 5.49 -4.19
N ILE A 89 1.48 6.73 -4.32
CA ILE A 89 1.16 7.80 -3.39
C ILE A 89 0.27 8.83 -4.07
N PHE A 90 -0.87 9.10 -3.45
CA PHE A 90 -1.76 10.19 -3.86
C PHE A 90 -1.98 11.10 -2.66
N ASN A 91 -2.22 12.39 -2.93
CA ASN A 91 -2.82 13.23 -1.91
C ASN A 91 -4.34 13.01 -1.91
N LYS A 92 -5.00 13.41 -0.82
CA LYS A 92 -6.43 13.18 -0.68
C LYS A 92 -7.25 13.83 -1.79
N GLN A 93 -6.87 15.03 -2.20
CA GLN A 93 -7.60 15.76 -3.24
C GLN A 93 -7.50 15.04 -4.59
N GLU A 94 -6.31 14.58 -4.96
CA GLU A 94 -6.12 13.81 -6.17
C GLU A 94 -6.89 12.50 -6.14
N TYR A 95 -6.83 11.81 -5.01
CA TYR A 95 -7.50 10.53 -4.85
C TYR A 95 -9.00 10.68 -4.97
N ASP A 96 -9.57 11.70 -4.31
CA ASP A 96 -11.00 11.96 -4.37
C ASP A 96 -11.44 12.33 -5.80
N SER A 97 -10.63 13.14 -6.50
CA SER A 97 -10.91 13.52 -7.89
C SER A 97 -10.87 12.31 -8.83
N LEU A 98 -9.84 11.47 -8.71
CA LEU A 98 -9.70 10.28 -9.53
C LEU A 98 -10.79 9.25 -9.22
N ASN A 99 -11.23 9.20 -7.98
CA ASN A 99 -12.26 8.26 -7.54
C ASN A 99 -13.61 8.57 -8.18
N SER A 100 -13.83 9.80 -8.63
CA SER A 100 -15.05 10.20 -9.33
C SER A 100 -15.01 9.91 -10.84
N ILE A 101 -13.83 9.55 -11.37
CA ILE A 101 -13.63 9.25 -12.79
C ILE A 101 -13.52 7.72 -12.96
N PRO A 102 -14.39 7.10 -13.77
CA PRO A 102 -14.36 5.64 -13.94
C PRO A 102 -13.24 5.20 -14.87
N THR A 103 -12.01 5.18 -14.37
CA THR A 103 -10.87 4.63 -15.10
C THR A 103 -10.68 3.16 -14.72
N ILE A 104 -10.01 2.40 -15.58
CA ILE A 104 -9.71 0.99 -15.31
C ILE A 104 -8.88 0.87 -14.03
N PHE A 105 -7.91 1.75 -13.84
CA PHE A 105 -7.06 1.76 -12.66
C PHE A 105 -7.87 1.95 -11.38
N MET A 106 -8.75 2.94 -11.36
CA MET A 106 -9.57 3.24 -10.17
C MET A 106 -10.60 2.14 -9.91
N GLN A 107 -11.14 1.53 -10.95
CA GLN A 107 -12.02 0.38 -10.79
C GLN A 107 -11.30 -0.78 -10.14
N ASN A 108 -10.06 -1.05 -10.56
CA ASN A 108 -9.25 -2.10 -9.97
C ASN A 108 -8.98 -1.84 -8.49
N ILE A 109 -8.68 -0.59 -8.12
CA ILE A 109 -8.48 -0.23 -6.72
C ILE A 109 -9.73 -0.47 -5.90
N LYS A 110 -10.91 -0.11 -6.44
CA LYS A 110 -12.18 -0.30 -5.74
C LYS A 110 -12.54 -1.77 -5.56
N PHE A 111 -12.29 -2.60 -6.57
CA PHE A 111 -12.69 -4.01 -6.52
C PHE A 111 -11.62 -4.93 -5.97
N GLU A 112 -10.35 -4.60 -6.18
CA GLU A 112 -9.23 -5.45 -5.78
C GLU A 112 -8.47 -4.91 -4.57
N GLY A 113 -8.58 -3.62 -4.29
CA GLY A 113 -7.89 -3.00 -3.18
C GLY A 113 -8.49 -3.39 -1.84
N VAL A 114 -7.63 -3.70 -0.88
CA VAL A 114 -8.01 -4.07 0.47
C VAL A 114 -7.40 -3.05 1.43
N ARG A 115 -8.27 -2.37 2.18
CA ARG A 115 -7.81 -1.42 3.20
C ARG A 115 -7.10 -2.17 4.33
N ILE A 116 -5.94 -1.71 4.70
CA ILE A 116 -5.14 -2.36 5.73
C ILE A 116 -4.74 -1.43 6.88
#